data_24131c9ad280b59329dde04b965eb586
#
_entry.id   24131c9ad280b59329dde04b965eb586
#
_cell.length_a   1.000
_cell.length_b   1.000
_cell.length_c   1.000
_cell.angle_alpha   90.00
_cell.angle_beta   90.00
_cell.angle_gamma   90.00
#
_symmetry.space_group_name_H-M   'P 1'
#
loop_
_entity.id
_entity.type
_entity.pdbx_description
1 polymer ?
#
loop_
_entity_poly.entity_id
_entity_poly.type
_entity_poly.pdbx_seq_one_letter_code
_entity_poly.pdbx_strand_id
1 'polypeptide(L)'
;MEDIKKALLLLLVGGVDKNMPDGMKIRGNMNILLMGDPGIAKSQLLKYISHISPRGVYTTGKGSSGVGLTAAVVKDPVTNDLVLEGGALVLADMGVCCIDEFDKMSDYDRANIHEVMEQQTVSIAKAGITTRLNARTSVLAAANPVYGRYNINLSPHENINLPAALLSRFDLLFLLLDEVNPERDLELARHVAYVHQHKKVNNDNNKDKIYNEEFIREYIAQAKRCRPTIPQDLHNFIVQKYVEKRKLEIEQKNKQGYQYITPRSLLAVIRLSQALAKLRMNDKVKQEDVDEALRLVEVSQSSINKKENKEGLANFDGVGKKTDKARSDKAGVSVWGLSAKETK
;
A
#
# COMPACT_ATOMS: atom_id res chain seq x y z
N MET A 1 2.29 12.36 1.13
CA MET A 1 1.22 11.98 0.19
C MET A 1 1.68 11.84 -1.27
N GLU A 2 2.66 12.59 -1.74
CA GLU A 2 3.17 12.49 -3.13
C GLU A 2 3.75 11.12 -3.47
N ASP A 3 4.52 10.52 -2.57
CA ASP A 3 5.12 9.20 -2.82
C ASP A 3 4.07 8.10 -3.00
N ILE A 4 2.94 8.19 -2.28
CA ILE A 4 1.82 7.26 -2.46
C ILE A 4 1.17 7.45 -3.82
N LYS A 5 0.96 8.70 -4.27
CA LYS A 5 0.42 8.98 -5.61
C LYS A 5 1.34 8.44 -6.71
N LYS A 6 2.66 8.63 -6.55
CA LYS A 6 3.67 8.04 -7.45
C LYS A 6 3.59 6.52 -7.47
N ALA A 7 3.54 5.89 -6.30
CA ALA A 7 3.43 4.43 -6.19
C ALA A 7 2.16 3.88 -6.85
N LEU A 8 1.01 4.55 -6.66
CA LEU A 8 -0.26 4.18 -7.29
C LEU A 8 -0.21 4.32 -8.83
N LEU A 9 0.44 5.36 -9.34
CA LEU A 9 0.67 5.51 -10.78
C LEU A 9 1.56 4.38 -11.33
N LEU A 10 2.62 4.02 -10.62
CA LEU A 10 3.50 2.91 -10.99
C LEU A 10 2.76 1.56 -10.97
N LEU A 11 1.86 1.35 -10.00
CA LEU A 11 1.00 0.17 -9.93
C LEU A 11 0.11 0.04 -11.18
N LEU A 12 -0.46 1.15 -11.65
CA LEU A 12 -1.31 1.17 -12.86
C LEU A 12 -0.54 0.80 -14.13
N VAL A 13 0.74 1.22 -14.21
CA VAL A 13 1.59 0.95 -15.39
C VAL A 13 2.20 -0.44 -15.33
N GLY A 14 2.72 -0.85 -14.18
CA GLY A 14 3.40 -2.14 -13.98
C GLY A 14 4.76 -2.23 -14.67
N GLY A 15 5.56 -3.22 -14.26
CA GLY A 15 6.83 -3.59 -14.89
C GLY A 15 6.62 -4.42 -16.18
N VAL A 16 7.65 -5.11 -16.61
CA VAL A 16 7.64 -5.95 -17.82
C VAL A 16 7.51 -7.42 -17.43
N ASP A 17 6.49 -8.10 -17.97
CA ASP A 17 6.37 -9.55 -17.85
C ASP A 17 7.41 -10.23 -18.75
N LYS A 18 8.11 -11.22 -18.22
CA LYS A 18 9.09 -12.01 -18.96
C LYS A 18 8.71 -13.50 -18.90
N ASN A 19 8.63 -14.12 -20.05
CA ASN A 19 8.54 -15.57 -20.17
C ASN A 19 9.93 -16.10 -20.47
N MET A 20 10.45 -16.93 -19.58
CA MET A 20 11.75 -17.58 -19.77
C MET A 20 11.61 -18.81 -20.67
N PRO A 21 12.68 -19.23 -21.37
CA PRO A 21 12.68 -20.44 -22.19
C PRO A 21 12.31 -21.70 -21.41
N ASP A 22 12.62 -21.72 -20.11
CA ASP A 22 12.35 -22.84 -19.19
C ASP A 22 10.88 -22.91 -18.75
N GLY A 23 10.00 -22.07 -19.33
CA GLY A 23 8.59 -21.99 -18.96
C GLY A 23 8.30 -21.17 -17.70
N MET A 24 9.31 -20.67 -17.01
CA MET A 24 9.16 -19.80 -15.85
C MET A 24 8.66 -18.42 -16.29
N LYS A 25 7.63 -17.92 -15.61
CA LYS A 25 7.08 -16.58 -15.84
C LYS A 25 7.53 -15.63 -14.71
N ILE A 26 8.16 -14.53 -15.10
CA ILE A 26 8.47 -13.45 -14.16
C ILE A 26 7.38 -12.39 -14.32
N ARG A 27 6.63 -12.16 -13.25
CA ARG A 27 5.53 -11.19 -13.25
C ARG A 27 6.06 -9.74 -13.29
N GLY A 28 5.40 -8.89 -14.05
CA GLY A 28 5.60 -7.44 -14.04
C GLY A 28 4.62 -6.70 -13.15
N ASN A 29 3.52 -7.33 -12.75
CA ASN A 29 2.50 -6.72 -11.89
C ASN A 29 3.05 -6.40 -10.51
N MET A 30 2.64 -5.24 -9.98
CA MET A 30 3.02 -4.77 -8.65
C MET A 30 1.86 -4.88 -7.67
N ASN A 31 2.18 -5.14 -6.41
CA ASN A 31 1.22 -5.24 -5.34
C ASN A 31 1.55 -4.20 -4.28
N ILE A 32 0.55 -3.41 -3.86
CA ILE A 32 0.71 -2.36 -2.86
C ILE A 32 -0.31 -2.56 -1.75
N LEU A 33 0.14 -2.43 -0.51
CA LEU A 33 -0.72 -2.46 0.66
C LEU A 33 -0.68 -1.10 1.37
N LEU A 34 -1.86 -0.52 1.59
CA LEU A 34 -2.07 0.68 2.38
C LEU A 34 -2.57 0.28 3.76
N MET A 35 -1.74 0.47 4.78
CA MET A 35 -2.08 0.21 6.18
C MET A 35 -2.32 1.53 6.90
N GLY A 36 -3.16 1.55 7.90
CA GLY A 36 -3.28 2.75 8.75
C GLY A 36 -4.64 2.94 9.38
N ASP A 37 -4.76 4.06 10.10
CA ASP A 37 -5.92 4.37 10.91
C ASP A 37 -7.21 4.51 10.07
N PRO A 38 -8.38 4.22 10.63
CA PRO A 38 -9.65 4.46 9.95
C PRO A 38 -9.86 5.96 9.72
N GLY A 39 -10.58 6.31 8.65
CA GLY A 39 -10.91 7.72 8.34
C GLY A 39 -9.91 8.46 7.44
N ILE A 40 -8.74 7.91 7.13
CA ILE A 40 -7.70 8.56 6.29
C ILE A 40 -7.98 8.43 4.78
N ALA A 41 -9.22 8.21 4.38
CA ALA A 41 -9.66 8.10 2.98
C ALA A 41 -8.98 6.98 2.15
N LYS A 42 -8.48 5.89 2.74
CA LYS A 42 -7.91 4.75 2.02
C LYS A 42 -8.88 4.18 0.99
N SER A 43 -10.12 3.92 1.39
CA SER A 43 -11.18 3.38 0.51
C SER A 43 -11.49 4.30 -0.68
N GLN A 44 -11.37 5.62 -0.49
CA GLN A 44 -11.56 6.57 -1.60
C GLN A 44 -10.43 6.49 -2.62
N LEU A 45 -9.18 6.32 -2.16
CA LEU A 45 -8.05 6.08 -3.05
C LEU A 45 -8.24 4.79 -3.87
N LEU A 46 -8.69 3.71 -3.24
CA LEU A 46 -8.95 2.44 -3.92
C LEU A 46 -10.05 2.59 -4.98
N LYS A 47 -11.17 3.24 -4.64
CA LYS A 47 -12.27 3.51 -5.58
C LYS A 47 -11.80 4.34 -6.77
N TYR A 48 -11.01 5.38 -6.52
CA TYR A 48 -10.49 6.23 -7.58
C TYR A 48 -9.57 5.47 -8.54
N ILE A 49 -8.67 4.63 -8.01
CA ILE A 49 -7.79 3.79 -8.82
C ILE A 49 -8.57 2.75 -9.63
N SER A 50 -9.59 2.13 -9.03
CA SER A 50 -10.45 1.18 -9.76
C SER A 50 -11.21 1.84 -10.90
N HIS A 51 -11.59 3.12 -10.74
CA HIS A 51 -12.26 3.89 -11.79
C HIS A 51 -11.32 4.30 -12.93
N ILE A 52 -10.07 4.68 -12.63
CA ILE A 52 -9.08 5.04 -13.65
C ILE A 52 -8.61 3.81 -14.44
N SER A 53 -8.44 2.66 -13.79
CA SER A 53 -7.97 1.45 -14.46
C SER A 53 -9.01 0.92 -15.45
N PRO A 54 -8.64 0.60 -16.71
CA PRO A 54 -9.59 0.07 -17.70
C PRO A 54 -10.25 -1.23 -17.28
N ARG A 55 -9.56 -2.05 -16.48
CA ARG A 55 -10.05 -3.30 -15.86
C ARG A 55 -9.86 -3.22 -14.35
N GLY A 56 -10.36 -2.14 -13.76
CA GLY A 56 -10.34 -1.95 -12.32
C GLY A 56 -11.55 -2.62 -11.68
N VAL A 57 -11.33 -3.50 -10.73
CA VAL A 57 -12.38 -4.12 -9.93
C VAL A 57 -12.18 -3.71 -8.48
N TYR A 58 -13.24 -3.18 -7.86
CA TYR A 58 -13.27 -2.87 -6.44
C TYR A 58 -14.06 -3.92 -5.69
N THR A 59 -13.49 -4.46 -4.65
CA THR A 59 -14.11 -5.46 -3.77
C THR A 59 -13.73 -5.24 -2.32
N THR A 60 -14.44 -5.90 -1.41
CA THR A 60 -14.10 -5.89 0.02
C THR A 60 -13.60 -7.26 0.46
N GLY A 61 -12.78 -7.30 1.50
CA GLY A 61 -12.21 -8.55 2.02
C GLY A 61 -13.26 -9.54 2.53
N LYS A 62 -14.45 -9.09 2.91
CA LYS A 62 -15.56 -9.97 3.30
C LYS A 62 -16.30 -10.60 2.12
N GLY A 63 -15.91 -10.27 0.88
CA GLY A 63 -16.58 -10.77 -0.32
C GLY A 63 -18.04 -10.32 -0.42
N SER A 64 -18.34 -9.49 -1.38
CA SER A 64 -19.68 -8.92 -1.56
C SER A 64 -20.62 -9.82 -2.38
N SER A 65 -20.13 -10.90 -2.95
CA SER A 65 -20.92 -11.81 -3.80
C SER A 65 -20.69 -13.27 -3.45
N GLY A 66 -21.66 -14.12 -3.79
CA GLY A 66 -21.54 -15.58 -3.63
C GLY A 66 -20.38 -16.19 -4.43
N VAL A 67 -19.87 -15.50 -5.42
CA VAL A 67 -18.69 -15.85 -6.24
C VAL A 67 -17.39 -15.50 -5.51
N GLY A 68 -17.39 -14.47 -4.66
CA GLY A 68 -16.24 -14.05 -3.86
C GLY A 68 -15.09 -13.46 -4.69
N LEU A 69 -13.88 -13.62 -4.16
CA LEU A 69 -12.66 -13.06 -4.75
C LEU A 69 -12.13 -13.88 -5.94
N THR A 70 -12.35 -15.20 -5.95
CA THR A 70 -11.68 -16.08 -6.91
C THR A 70 -12.61 -16.58 -8.00
N ALA A 71 -13.43 -17.57 -7.73
CA ALA A 71 -14.48 -18.06 -8.60
C ALA A 71 -15.40 -19.03 -7.86
N ALA A 72 -16.64 -19.11 -8.32
CA ALA A 72 -17.62 -20.08 -7.83
C ALA A 72 -18.18 -20.92 -8.98
N VAL A 73 -18.62 -22.12 -8.61
CA VAL A 73 -19.45 -22.95 -9.49
C VAL A 73 -20.88 -22.69 -9.07
N VAL A 74 -21.65 -22.12 -9.97
CA VAL A 74 -23.06 -21.76 -9.77
C VAL A 74 -23.91 -22.60 -10.70
N LYS A 75 -25.08 -23.00 -10.24
CA LYS A 75 -26.04 -23.72 -11.08
C LYS A 75 -26.86 -22.70 -11.86
N ASP A 76 -26.83 -22.77 -13.19
CA ASP A 76 -27.65 -21.93 -14.05
C ASP A 76 -29.13 -22.24 -13.82
N PRO A 77 -29.97 -21.25 -13.48
CA PRO A 77 -31.38 -21.48 -13.24
C PRO A 77 -32.17 -21.89 -14.49
N VAL A 78 -31.65 -21.66 -15.69
CA VAL A 78 -32.33 -21.97 -16.95
C VAL A 78 -31.97 -23.37 -17.46
N THR A 79 -30.66 -23.66 -17.56
CA THR A 79 -30.18 -24.94 -18.10
C THR A 79 -29.99 -26.01 -17.04
N ASN A 80 -29.97 -25.67 -15.77
CA ASN A 80 -29.61 -26.52 -14.64
C ASN A 80 -28.17 -27.07 -14.68
N ASP A 81 -27.34 -26.60 -15.61
CA ASP A 81 -25.95 -26.96 -15.71
C ASP A 81 -25.08 -26.22 -14.70
N LEU A 82 -23.95 -26.80 -14.36
CA LEU A 82 -22.95 -26.18 -13.51
C LEU A 82 -22.08 -25.24 -14.34
N VAL A 83 -22.18 -23.95 -14.08
CA VAL A 83 -21.40 -22.91 -14.77
C VAL A 83 -20.37 -22.31 -13.83
N LEU A 84 -19.16 -22.08 -14.36
CA LEU A 84 -18.09 -21.42 -13.64
C LEU A 84 -18.21 -19.92 -13.78
N GLU A 85 -18.40 -19.23 -12.68
CA GLU A 85 -18.44 -17.77 -12.61
C GLU A 85 -17.13 -17.23 -12.03
N GLY A 86 -16.45 -16.33 -12.77
CA GLY A 86 -15.20 -15.71 -12.32
C GLY A 86 -15.42 -14.63 -11.28
N GLY A 87 -14.65 -14.67 -10.19
CA GLY A 87 -14.67 -13.65 -9.16
C GLY A 87 -13.85 -12.41 -9.49
N ALA A 88 -13.73 -11.51 -8.52
CA ALA A 88 -13.10 -10.20 -8.69
C ALA A 88 -11.66 -10.27 -9.25
N LEU A 89 -10.85 -11.23 -8.80
CA LEU A 89 -9.48 -11.39 -9.27
C LEU A 89 -9.39 -11.87 -10.72
N VAL A 90 -10.32 -12.73 -11.15
CA VAL A 90 -10.38 -13.22 -12.53
C VAL A 90 -10.92 -12.13 -13.46
N LEU A 91 -11.93 -11.39 -13.02
CA LEU A 91 -12.49 -10.25 -13.78
C LEU A 91 -11.48 -9.12 -13.97
N ALA A 92 -10.57 -8.94 -13.01
CA ALA A 92 -9.50 -7.95 -13.08
C ALA A 92 -8.26 -8.44 -13.85
N ASP A 93 -8.32 -9.53 -14.61
CA ASP A 93 -7.17 -10.04 -15.38
C ASP A 93 -6.59 -8.95 -16.29
N MET A 94 -5.27 -8.75 -16.26
CA MET A 94 -4.53 -7.68 -16.93
C MET A 94 -4.87 -6.26 -16.44
N GLY A 95 -5.53 -6.15 -15.29
CA GLY A 95 -5.95 -4.89 -14.67
C GLY A 95 -5.49 -4.74 -13.22
N VAL A 96 -6.31 -4.07 -12.42
CA VAL A 96 -6.06 -3.82 -11.01
C VAL A 96 -7.23 -4.31 -10.17
N CYS A 97 -6.96 -5.13 -9.17
CA CYS A 97 -7.93 -5.52 -8.16
C CYS A 97 -7.69 -4.70 -6.89
N CYS A 98 -8.68 -3.87 -6.54
CA CYS A 98 -8.67 -3.04 -5.34
C CYS A 98 -9.46 -3.76 -4.25
N ILE A 99 -8.79 -4.18 -3.17
CA ILE A 99 -9.41 -4.93 -2.07
C ILE A 99 -9.40 -4.07 -0.82
N ASP A 100 -10.58 -3.65 -0.39
CA ASP A 100 -10.75 -2.93 0.87
C ASP A 100 -10.98 -3.91 2.03
N GLU A 101 -10.72 -3.48 3.26
CA GLU A 101 -10.85 -4.33 4.46
C GLU A 101 -10.11 -5.67 4.33
N PHE A 102 -8.90 -5.64 3.81
CA PHE A 102 -8.06 -6.82 3.57
C PHE A 102 -7.76 -7.63 4.84
N ASP A 103 -7.80 -6.98 5.98
CA ASP A 103 -7.67 -7.59 7.32
C ASP A 103 -8.82 -8.54 7.67
N LYS A 104 -10.00 -8.34 7.09
CA LYS A 104 -11.22 -9.10 7.41
C LYS A 104 -11.49 -10.29 6.50
N MET A 105 -10.53 -10.66 5.65
CA MET A 105 -10.66 -11.79 4.75
C MET A 105 -10.69 -13.13 5.47
N SER A 106 -11.42 -14.09 4.90
CA SER A 106 -11.39 -15.47 5.34
C SER A 106 -10.03 -16.14 5.06
N ASP A 107 -9.67 -17.16 5.81
CA ASP A 107 -8.42 -17.89 5.59
C ASP A 107 -8.40 -18.59 4.22
N TYR A 108 -9.56 -19.00 3.72
CA TYR A 108 -9.70 -19.54 2.37
C TYR A 108 -9.35 -18.51 1.29
N ASP A 109 -9.88 -17.28 1.41
CA ASP A 109 -9.57 -16.21 0.46
C ASP A 109 -8.12 -15.74 0.56
N ARG A 110 -7.55 -15.75 1.77
CA ARG A 110 -6.11 -15.49 1.96
C ARG A 110 -5.25 -16.49 1.22
N ALA A 111 -5.56 -17.79 1.28
CA ALA A 111 -4.83 -18.82 0.57
C ALA A 111 -4.90 -18.63 -0.96
N ASN A 112 -6.08 -18.30 -1.47
CA ASN A 112 -6.29 -18.06 -2.90
C ASN A 112 -5.53 -16.81 -3.39
N ILE A 113 -5.51 -15.73 -2.60
CA ILE A 113 -4.70 -14.54 -2.92
C ILE A 113 -3.22 -14.87 -2.92
N HIS A 114 -2.74 -15.73 -2.03
CA HIS A 114 -1.36 -16.21 -2.07
C HIS A 114 -1.01 -16.84 -3.42
N GLU A 115 -1.91 -17.66 -3.98
CA GLU A 115 -1.73 -18.29 -5.30
C GLU A 115 -1.71 -17.22 -6.40
N VAL A 116 -2.70 -16.33 -6.42
CA VAL A 116 -2.80 -15.27 -7.44
C VAL A 116 -1.59 -14.35 -7.43
N MET A 117 -1.14 -13.89 -6.27
CA MET A 117 0.02 -13.01 -6.16
C MET A 117 1.32 -13.67 -6.61
N GLU A 118 1.46 -14.97 -6.50
CA GLU A 118 2.67 -15.71 -6.88
C GLU A 118 2.60 -16.25 -8.32
N GLN A 119 1.53 -17.01 -8.62
CA GLN A 119 1.40 -17.75 -9.87
C GLN A 119 0.57 -17.03 -10.94
N GLN A 120 -0.15 -15.96 -10.57
CA GLN A 120 -1.06 -15.24 -11.46
C GLN A 120 -2.18 -16.12 -12.03
N THR A 121 -2.56 -17.14 -11.30
CA THR A 121 -3.62 -18.10 -11.65
C THR A 121 -4.49 -18.39 -10.43
N VAL A 122 -5.73 -18.79 -10.70
CA VAL A 122 -6.67 -19.32 -9.72
C VAL A 122 -6.98 -20.77 -10.10
N SER A 123 -6.64 -21.69 -9.20
CA SER A 123 -6.94 -23.11 -9.38
C SER A 123 -8.27 -23.43 -8.69
N ILE A 124 -9.18 -24.04 -9.44
CA ILE A 124 -10.52 -24.42 -8.95
C ILE A 124 -10.69 -25.92 -9.10
N ALA A 125 -11.06 -26.55 -8.00
CA ALA A 125 -11.46 -27.96 -7.94
C ALA A 125 -12.73 -28.06 -7.13
N LYS A 126 -13.88 -27.78 -7.74
CA LYS A 126 -15.21 -27.80 -7.09
C LYS A 126 -16.23 -28.48 -8.01
N ALA A 127 -17.13 -29.28 -7.42
CA ALA A 127 -18.26 -29.91 -8.09
C ALA A 127 -17.88 -30.71 -9.38
N GLY A 128 -16.71 -31.39 -9.37
CA GLY A 128 -16.22 -32.15 -10.52
C GLY A 128 -15.54 -31.31 -11.61
N ILE A 129 -15.53 -29.99 -11.49
CA ILE A 129 -14.85 -29.09 -12.42
C ILE A 129 -13.45 -28.81 -11.86
N THR A 130 -12.41 -29.24 -12.59
CA THR A 130 -11.01 -28.88 -12.29
C THR A 130 -10.48 -28.02 -13.41
N THR A 131 -10.21 -26.75 -13.11
CA THR A 131 -9.72 -25.80 -14.10
C THR A 131 -8.80 -24.76 -13.46
N ARG A 132 -7.94 -24.16 -14.30
CA ARG A 132 -7.06 -23.06 -13.90
C ARG A 132 -7.40 -21.83 -14.72
N LEU A 133 -7.77 -20.75 -14.03
CA LEU A 133 -8.10 -19.46 -14.62
C LEU A 133 -6.90 -18.50 -14.50
N ASN A 134 -6.71 -17.66 -15.51
CA ASN A 134 -5.71 -16.59 -15.45
C ASN A 134 -6.22 -15.46 -14.55
N ALA A 135 -5.34 -14.96 -13.67
CA ALA A 135 -5.58 -13.83 -12.80
C ALA A 135 -4.30 -12.97 -12.68
N ARG A 136 -3.87 -12.43 -13.84
CA ARG A 136 -2.67 -11.58 -13.94
C ARG A 136 -3.04 -10.16 -13.53
N THR A 137 -3.25 -9.94 -12.24
CA THR A 137 -3.71 -8.68 -11.67
C THR A 137 -2.65 -8.02 -10.81
N SER A 138 -2.65 -6.68 -10.78
CA SER A 138 -1.99 -5.93 -9.74
C SER A 138 -2.95 -5.79 -8.56
N VAL A 139 -2.49 -6.08 -7.36
CA VAL A 139 -3.33 -6.01 -6.15
C VAL A 139 -3.05 -4.72 -5.40
N LEU A 140 -4.09 -3.92 -5.21
CA LEU A 140 -4.07 -2.76 -4.31
C LEU A 140 -4.97 -3.07 -3.12
N ALA A 141 -4.38 -3.27 -1.95
CA ALA A 141 -5.12 -3.62 -0.75
C ALA A 141 -5.10 -2.50 0.28
N ALA A 142 -6.19 -2.38 1.05
CA ALA A 142 -6.25 -1.52 2.23
C ALA A 142 -6.59 -2.34 3.46
N ALA A 143 -5.83 -2.13 4.54
CA ALA A 143 -6.04 -2.80 5.81
C ALA A 143 -6.14 -1.78 6.96
N ASN A 144 -6.98 -2.10 7.93
CA ASN A 144 -7.12 -1.34 9.16
C ASN A 144 -6.44 -2.08 10.32
N PRO A 145 -5.90 -1.38 11.32
CA PRO A 145 -5.33 -2.01 12.49
C PRO A 145 -6.42 -2.66 13.34
N VAL A 146 -6.09 -3.80 13.95
CA VAL A 146 -7.02 -4.61 14.78
C VAL A 146 -7.56 -3.82 15.96
N TYR A 147 -6.74 -2.97 16.56
CA TYR A 147 -7.09 -2.21 17.76
C TYR A 147 -7.72 -0.84 17.47
N GLY A 148 -8.16 -0.59 16.22
CA GLY A 148 -8.76 0.68 15.82
C GLY A 148 -7.77 1.83 15.58
N ARG A 149 -6.58 1.79 16.21
CA ARG A 149 -5.44 2.68 15.94
C ARG A 149 -4.16 1.86 15.82
N TYR A 150 -3.25 2.32 14.99
CA TYR A 150 -1.96 1.68 14.83
C TYR A 150 -1.07 1.91 16.06
N ASN A 151 -0.62 0.82 16.68
CA ASN A 151 0.29 0.88 17.80
C ASN A 151 1.75 0.78 17.31
N ILE A 152 2.50 1.86 17.45
CA ILE A 152 3.90 1.94 17.03
C ILE A 152 4.80 0.95 17.81
N ASN A 153 4.35 0.48 19.00
CA ASN A 153 5.12 -0.44 19.84
C ASN A 153 4.98 -1.91 19.43
N LEU A 154 3.98 -2.25 18.62
CA LEU A 154 3.75 -3.60 18.11
C LEU A 154 4.33 -3.76 16.70
N SER A 155 4.64 -5.00 16.32
CA SER A 155 5.06 -5.28 14.95
C SER A 155 3.91 -5.03 13.94
N PRO A 156 4.20 -4.74 12.67
CA PRO A 156 3.17 -4.60 11.63
C PRO A 156 2.27 -5.82 11.51
N HIS A 157 2.83 -7.00 11.73
CA HIS A 157 2.12 -8.27 11.71
C HIS A 157 1.06 -8.34 12.83
N GLU A 158 1.42 -7.93 14.05
CA GLU A 158 0.52 -7.93 15.20
C GLU A 158 -0.55 -6.84 15.09
N ASN A 159 -0.19 -5.68 14.53
CA ASN A 159 -1.13 -4.58 14.34
C ASN A 159 -2.26 -4.92 13.36
N ILE A 160 -2.01 -5.73 12.32
CA ILE A 160 -2.96 -5.94 11.22
C ILE A 160 -3.48 -7.37 11.20
N ASN A 161 -2.90 -8.28 11.98
CA ASN A 161 -3.24 -9.70 11.99
C ASN A 161 -3.15 -10.36 10.59
N LEU A 162 -2.10 -10.00 9.83
CA LEU A 162 -1.80 -10.61 8.54
C LEU A 162 -0.53 -11.47 8.65
N PRO A 163 -0.49 -12.66 8.03
CA PRO A 163 0.69 -13.51 8.01
C PRO A 163 1.89 -12.80 7.35
N ALA A 164 3.08 -12.93 7.93
CA ALA A 164 4.31 -12.36 7.38
C ALA A 164 4.59 -12.83 5.95
N ALA A 165 4.19 -14.06 5.63
CA ALA A 165 4.27 -14.62 4.28
C ALA A 165 3.45 -13.84 3.25
N LEU A 166 2.31 -13.29 3.64
CA LEU A 166 1.47 -12.45 2.79
C LEU A 166 2.06 -11.05 2.64
N LEU A 167 2.50 -10.45 3.74
CA LEU A 167 3.15 -9.12 3.72
C LEU A 167 4.38 -9.11 2.82
N SER A 168 5.18 -10.19 2.81
CA SER A 168 6.36 -10.31 1.96
C SER A 168 6.07 -10.35 0.45
N ARG A 169 4.80 -10.54 0.04
CA ARG A 169 4.37 -10.55 -1.37
C ARG A 169 3.98 -9.18 -1.90
N PHE A 170 3.78 -8.23 -1.02
CA PHE A 170 3.59 -6.84 -1.42
C PHE A 170 4.93 -6.20 -1.73
N ASP A 171 4.99 -5.48 -2.83
CA ASP A 171 6.19 -4.78 -3.28
C ASP A 171 6.42 -3.48 -2.49
N LEU A 172 5.33 -2.79 -2.14
CA LEU A 172 5.34 -1.59 -1.31
C LEU A 172 4.28 -1.68 -0.20
N LEU A 173 4.67 -1.28 0.99
CA LEU A 173 3.82 -1.23 2.19
C LEU A 173 3.84 0.19 2.74
N PHE A 174 2.73 0.91 2.66
CA PHE A 174 2.63 2.28 3.19
C PHE A 174 1.81 2.31 4.46
N LEU A 175 2.39 2.87 5.50
CA LEU A 175 1.69 3.15 6.75
C LEU A 175 1.20 4.60 6.74
N LEU A 176 -0.11 4.76 6.82
CA LEU A 176 -0.83 6.02 6.90
C LEU A 176 -1.28 6.21 8.35
N LEU A 177 -0.68 7.16 9.04
CA LEU A 177 -1.07 7.54 10.41
C LEU A 177 -1.85 8.85 10.37
N ASP A 178 -2.83 8.97 11.26
CA ASP A 178 -3.52 10.21 11.53
C ASP A 178 -2.67 11.05 12.48
N GLU A 179 -1.85 11.95 11.91
CA GLU A 179 -1.00 12.86 12.67
C GLU A 179 -1.73 14.19 12.84
N VAL A 180 -1.96 14.59 14.07
CA VAL A 180 -2.58 15.88 14.40
C VAL A 180 -1.66 17.01 13.96
N ASN A 181 -2.04 17.73 12.91
CA ASN A 181 -1.34 18.91 12.41
C ASN A 181 -2.35 20.05 12.19
N PRO A 182 -2.34 21.08 13.04
CA PRO A 182 -3.36 22.13 13.02
C PRO A 182 -3.52 22.83 11.68
N GLU A 183 -2.42 23.02 10.93
CA GLU A 183 -2.47 23.69 9.61
C GLU A 183 -3.16 22.82 8.56
N ARG A 184 -2.76 21.55 8.47
CA ARG A 184 -3.35 20.58 7.53
C ARG A 184 -4.80 20.27 7.88
N ASP A 185 -5.11 20.16 9.16
CA ASP A 185 -6.46 19.90 9.65
C ASP A 185 -7.39 21.07 9.33
N LEU A 186 -6.90 22.30 9.41
CA LEU A 186 -7.64 23.50 9.02
C LEU A 186 -7.92 23.54 7.51
N GLU A 187 -6.92 23.22 6.69
CA GLU A 187 -7.08 23.14 5.23
C GLU A 187 -8.08 22.04 4.83
N LEU A 188 -7.98 20.88 5.47
CA LEU A 188 -8.89 19.76 5.24
C LEU A 188 -10.32 20.13 5.63
N ALA A 189 -10.50 20.74 6.82
CA ALA A 189 -11.82 21.16 7.28
C ALA A 189 -12.45 22.21 6.36
N ARG A 190 -11.68 23.18 5.90
CA ARG A 190 -12.13 24.16 4.90
C ARG A 190 -12.54 23.52 3.58
N HIS A 191 -11.73 22.57 3.10
CA HIS A 191 -12.02 21.87 1.87
C HIS A 191 -13.32 21.04 1.99
N VAL A 192 -13.49 20.29 3.07
CA VAL A 192 -14.71 19.50 3.32
C VAL A 192 -15.93 20.42 3.40
N ALA A 193 -15.85 21.51 4.17
CA ALA A 193 -16.96 22.47 4.29
C ALA A 193 -17.33 23.08 2.92
N TYR A 194 -16.32 23.46 2.12
CA TYR A 194 -16.53 24.00 0.78
C TYR A 194 -17.24 22.99 -0.15
N VAL A 195 -16.77 21.73 -0.19
CA VAL A 195 -17.38 20.68 -1.02
C VAL A 195 -18.84 20.43 -0.61
N HIS A 196 -19.13 20.40 0.70
CA HIS A 196 -20.49 20.23 1.19
C HIS A 196 -21.41 21.40 0.84
N GLN A 197 -20.89 22.63 0.85
CA GLN A 197 -21.66 23.83 0.51
C GLN A 197 -21.93 23.95 -0.98
N HIS A 198 -20.93 23.71 -1.83
CA HIS A 198 -21.00 24.00 -3.28
C HIS A 198 -21.24 22.77 -4.13
N LYS A 199 -21.17 21.55 -3.58
CA LYS A 199 -21.27 20.27 -4.34
C LYS A 199 -20.29 20.17 -5.52
N LYS A 200 -19.23 20.97 -5.51
CA LYS A 200 -18.16 21.01 -6.52
C LYS A 200 -16.81 21.06 -5.81
N VAL A 201 -15.81 20.43 -6.42
CA VAL A 201 -14.43 20.54 -5.95
C VAL A 201 -13.90 21.91 -6.35
N ASN A 202 -13.29 22.63 -5.39
CA ASN A 202 -12.70 23.94 -5.66
C ASN A 202 -11.38 23.75 -6.43
N ASN A 203 -11.41 23.97 -7.74
CA ASN A 203 -10.23 23.90 -8.61
C ASN A 203 -9.46 25.23 -8.71
N ASP A 204 -9.95 26.28 -8.03
CA ASP A 204 -9.44 27.64 -8.25
C ASP A 204 -8.06 27.92 -7.65
N ASN A 205 -7.60 27.08 -6.71
CA ASN A 205 -6.31 27.29 -6.02
C ASN A 205 -5.11 26.54 -6.60
N ASN A 206 -5.30 25.65 -7.56
CA ASN A 206 -4.20 24.94 -8.22
C ASN A 206 -4.12 25.39 -9.70
N LYS A 207 -3.18 26.28 -9.99
CA LYS A 207 -2.74 26.62 -11.37
C LYS A 207 -2.05 25.44 -12.07
N ASP A 208 -1.89 24.31 -11.38
CA ASP A 208 -1.38 23.09 -11.97
C ASP A 208 -2.48 22.46 -12.83
N LYS A 209 -2.17 22.22 -14.08
CA LYS A 209 -3.06 21.56 -15.03
C LYS A 209 -3.48 20.20 -14.48
N ILE A 210 -4.68 20.12 -13.95
CA ILE A 210 -5.28 18.83 -13.57
C ILE A 210 -5.62 18.13 -14.89
N TYR A 211 -4.90 17.04 -15.16
CA TYR A 211 -5.16 16.23 -16.34
C TYR A 211 -6.50 15.49 -16.18
N ASN A 212 -7.27 15.42 -17.27
CA ASN A 212 -8.51 14.67 -17.29
C ASN A 212 -8.25 13.16 -17.13
N GLU A 213 -9.19 12.43 -16.54
CA GLU A 213 -9.08 10.97 -16.33
C GLU A 213 -8.89 10.21 -17.66
N GLU A 214 -9.53 10.64 -18.73
CA GLU A 214 -9.38 10.09 -20.07
C GLU A 214 -7.93 10.20 -20.56
N PHE A 215 -7.32 11.38 -20.40
CA PHE A 215 -5.92 11.59 -20.73
C PHE A 215 -4.98 10.65 -19.94
N ILE A 216 -5.23 10.48 -18.65
CA ILE A 216 -4.44 9.59 -17.80
C ILE A 216 -4.58 8.13 -18.28
N ARG A 217 -5.79 7.69 -18.64
CA ARG A 217 -6.02 6.34 -19.19
C ARG A 217 -5.28 6.11 -20.50
N GLU A 218 -5.34 7.06 -21.43
CA GLU A 218 -4.62 6.97 -22.70
C GLU A 218 -3.10 6.96 -22.48
N TYR A 219 -2.60 7.83 -21.61
CA TYR A 219 -1.18 7.87 -21.27
C TYR A 219 -0.69 6.54 -20.68
N ILE A 220 -1.43 5.95 -19.74
CA ILE A 220 -1.11 4.64 -19.17
C ILE A 220 -1.16 3.55 -20.26
N ALA A 221 -2.12 3.59 -21.17
CA ALA A 221 -2.23 2.63 -22.26
C ALA A 221 -1.03 2.71 -23.21
N GLN A 222 -0.53 3.89 -23.51
CA GLN A 222 0.69 4.08 -24.30
C GLN A 222 1.95 3.62 -23.54
N ALA A 223 2.06 3.99 -22.25
CA ALA A 223 3.18 3.58 -21.41
C ALA A 223 3.28 2.04 -21.28
N LYS A 224 2.15 1.32 -21.21
CA LYS A 224 2.11 -0.14 -21.15
C LYS A 224 2.65 -0.82 -22.41
N ARG A 225 2.67 -0.16 -23.56
CA ARG A 225 3.22 -0.71 -24.81
C ARG A 225 4.75 -0.76 -24.79
N CYS A 226 5.39 0.14 -24.04
CA CYS A 226 6.86 0.14 -23.89
C CYS A 226 7.33 -1.08 -23.12
N ARG A 227 8.45 -1.67 -23.54
CA ARG A 227 9.10 -2.82 -22.89
C ARG A 227 10.56 -2.51 -22.55
N PRO A 228 10.83 -1.66 -21.55
CA PRO A 228 12.17 -1.26 -21.22
C PRO A 228 13.04 -2.42 -20.78
N THR A 229 14.27 -2.42 -21.29
CA THR A 229 15.32 -3.38 -20.90
C THR A 229 16.28 -2.72 -19.92
N ILE A 230 16.87 -3.54 -19.05
CA ILE A 230 17.89 -3.09 -18.09
C ILE A 230 19.26 -3.27 -18.76
N PRO A 231 20.07 -2.19 -18.92
CA PRO A 231 21.43 -2.28 -19.46
C PRO A 231 22.35 -3.07 -18.52
N GLN A 232 23.37 -3.71 -19.08
CA GLN A 232 24.35 -4.48 -18.30
C GLN A 232 25.07 -3.66 -17.24
N ASP A 233 25.36 -2.40 -17.52
CA ASP A 233 26.05 -1.49 -16.59
C ASP A 233 25.26 -1.28 -15.29
N LEU A 234 23.93 -1.24 -15.38
CA LEU A 234 23.05 -1.09 -14.22
C LEU A 234 22.90 -2.37 -13.39
N HIS A 235 23.21 -3.55 -13.94
CA HIS A 235 23.17 -4.79 -13.18
C HIS A 235 24.09 -4.74 -11.95
N ASN A 236 25.34 -4.34 -12.16
CA ASN A 236 26.33 -4.25 -11.09
C ASN A 236 25.91 -3.25 -10.02
N PHE A 237 25.36 -2.12 -10.43
CA PHE A 237 24.86 -1.10 -9.53
C PHE A 237 23.71 -1.61 -8.65
N ILE A 238 22.72 -2.28 -9.24
CA ILE A 238 21.57 -2.84 -8.52
C ILE A 238 22.03 -3.91 -7.52
N VAL A 239 22.96 -4.79 -7.94
CA VAL A 239 23.52 -5.84 -7.07
C VAL A 239 24.29 -5.22 -5.89
N GLN A 240 25.13 -4.23 -6.12
CA GLN A 240 25.87 -3.53 -5.05
C GLN A 240 24.91 -2.90 -4.04
N LYS A 241 23.89 -2.17 -4.50
CA LYS A 241 22.88 -1.55 -3.62
C LYS A 241 22.08 -2.56 -2.82
N TYR A 242 21.75 -3.70 -3.42
CA TYR A 242 21.07 -4.79 -2.70
C TYR A 242 21.97 -5.40 -1.60
N VAL A 243 23.25 -5.65 -1.91
CA VAL A 243 24.22 -6.19 -0.94
C VAL A 243 24.49 -5.19 0.20
N GLU A 244 24.64 -3.90 -0.12
CA GLU A 244 24.77 -2.84 0.89
C GLU A 244 23.58 -2.82 1.84
N LYS A 245 22.35 -2.84 1.32
CA LYS A 245 21.14 -2.87 2.15
C LYS A 245 21.07 -4.11 3.03
N ARG A 246 21.44 -5.29 2.52
CA ARG A 246 21.48 -6.51 3.35
C ARG A 246 22.54 -6.47 4.46
N LYS A 247 23.69 -5.85 4.20
CA LYS A 247 24.72 -5.64 5.22
C LYS A 247 24.22 -4.73 6.34
N LEU A 248 23.61 -3.60 5.97
CA LEU A 248 23.01 -2.66 6.93
C LEU A 248 21.92 -3.33 7.79
N GLU A 249 21.11 -4.21 7.21
CA GLU A 249 20.11 -4.99 7.95
C GLU A 249 20.73 -5.92 8.97
N ILE A 250 21.85 -6.58 8.63
CA ILE A 250 22.57 -7.47 9.57
C ILE A 250 23.16 -6.67 10.74
N GLU A 251 23.69 -5.49 10.48
CA GLU A 251 24.23 -4.58 11.51
C GLU A 251 23.13 -4.03 12.43
N GLN A 252 21.94 -3.77 11.85
CA GLN A 252 20.77 -3.28 12.59
C GLN A 252 19.99 -4.40 13.32
N LYS A 253 20.22 -5.68 13.02
CA LYS A 253 19.57 -6.82 13.70
C LYS A 253 19.71 -6.83 15.21
N ASN A 254 20.70 -6.14 15.75
CA ASN A 254 20.87 -5.93 17.19
C ASN A 254 19.93 -4.85 17.76
N LYS A 255 19.18 -4.12 16.91
CA LYS A 255 18.21 -3.08 17.26
C LYS A 255 16.88 -3.40 16.58
N GLN A 256 16.12 -4.34 17.16
CA GLN A 256 14.68 -4.60 16.89
C GLN A 256 14.06 -3.96 15.63
N GLY A 257 14.34 -4.47 14.45
CA GLY A 257 13.69 -4.08 13.20
C GLY A 257 13.20 -5.31 12.42
N TYR A 258 11.90 -5.40 12.15
CA TYR A 258 11.18 -6.59 11.70
C TYR A 258 11.02 -6.74 10.19
N GLN A 259 11.88 -6.18 9.38
CA GLN A 259 11.72 -6.37 7.93
C GLN A 259 12.95 -7.04 7.32
N TYR A 260 12.79 -8.33 6.99
CA TYR A 260 13.82 -9.08 6.25
C TYR A 260 13.85 -8.61 4.79
N ILE A 261 15.00 -8.13 4.33
CA ILE A 261 15.23 -7.88 2.92
C ILE A 261 15.38 -9.24 2.22
N THR A 262 14.40 -9.60 1.42
CA THR A 262 14.34 -10.86 0.68
C THR A 262 14.70 -10.62 -0.80
N PRO A 263 15.00 -11.65 -1.59
CA PRO A 263 15.13 -11.51 -3.05
C PRO A 263 13.90 -10.88 -3.74
N ARG A 264 12.72 -10.96 -3.10
CA ARG A 264 11.50 -10.30 -3.59
C ARG A 264 11.60 -8.78 -3.60
N SER A 265 12.31 -8.19 -2.62
CA SER A 265 12.54 -6.74 -2.60
C SER A 265 13.43 -6.29 -3.77
N LEU A 266 14.40 -7.11 -4.18
CA LEU A 266 15.20 -6.85 -5.38
C LEU A 266 14.31 -6.86 -6.63
N LEU A 267 13.43 -7.86 -6.75
CA LEU A 267 12.47 -7.93 -7.86
C LEU A 267 11.48 -6.75 -7.84
N ALA A 268 11.10 -6.25 -6.66
CA ALA A 268 10.29 -5.05 -6.54
C ALA A 268 11.01 -3.81 -7.08
N VAL A 269 12.29 -3.60 -6.73
CA VAL A 269 13.10 -2.49 -7.27
C VAL A 269 13.17 -2.58 -8.80
N ILE A 270 13.43 -3.77 -9.35
CA ILE A 270 13.47 -3.98 -10.80
C ILE A 270 12.14 -3.63 -11.47
N ARG A 271 11.01 -4.07 -10.91
CA ARG A 271 9.67 -3.74 -11.45
C ARG A 271 9.37 -2.25 -11.39
N LEU A 272 9.69 -1.61 -10.26
CA LEU A 272 9.50 -0.17 -10.09
C LEU A 272 10.35 0.64 -11.07
N SER A 273 11.63 0.29 -11.26
CA SER A 273 12.50 0.99 -12.21
C SER A 273 12.02 0.82 -13.66
N GLN A 274 11.55 -0.37 -14.02
CA GLN A 274 10.94 -0.60 -15.33
C GLN A 274 9.63 0.19 -15.52
N ALA A 275 8.81 0.30 -14.49
CA ALA A 275 7.58 1.09 -14.55
C ALA A 275 7.87 2.59 -14.69
N LEU A 276 8.92 3.11 -14.01
CA LEU A 276 9.40 4.49 -14.19
C LEU A 276 9.89 4.74 -15.61
N ALA A 277 10.67 3.83 -16.17
CA ALA A 277 11.12 3.92 -17.56
C ALA A 277 9.94 3.90 -18.57
N LYS A 278 8.92 3.07 -18.34
CA LYS A 278 7.67 3.07 -19.12
C LYS A 278 6.94 4.41 -19.06
N LEU A 279 6.84 5.01 -17.87
CA LEU A 279 6.22 6.33 -17.70
C LEU A 279 6.96 7.41 -18.50
N ARG A 280 8.27 7.28 -18.64
CA ARG A 280 9.08 8.18 -19.47
C ARG A 280 9.08 7.79 -20.96
N MET A 281 8.36 6.71 -21.34
CA MET A 281 8.33 6.13 -22.69
C MET A 281 9.72 5.81 -23.26
N ASN A 282 10.63 5.35 -22.39
CA ASN A 282 11.99 4.96 -22.75
C ASN A 282 12.10 3.44 -22.91
N ASP A 283 12.93 3.00 -23.88
CA ASP A 283 13.20 1.57 -24.12
C ASP A 283 14.30 1.01 -23.19
N LYS A 284 15.01 1.86 -22.48
CA LYS A 284 16.06 1.47 -21.53
C LYS A 284 15.84 2.14 -20.19
N VAL A 285 16.06 1.37 -19.13
CA VAL A 285 16.06 1.89 -17.76
C VAL A 285 17.29 2.75 -17.55
N LYS A 286 17.15 3.94 -16.95
CA LYS A 286 18.23 4.83 -16.56
C LYS A 286 18.56 4.65 -15.07
N GLN A 287 19.74 5.14 -14.67
CA GLN A 287 20.15 5.12 -13.26
C GLN A 287 19.19 5.90 -12.37
N GLU A 288 18.70 7.06 -12.84
CA GLU A 288 17.70 7.87 -12.13
C GLU A 288 16.42 7.08 -11.78
N ASP A 289 16.00 6.15 -12.66
CA ASP A 289 14.83 5.31 -12.42
C ASP A 289 15.09 4.29 -11.30
N VAL A 290 16.32 3.78 -11.23
CA VAL A 290 16.73 2.85 -10.16
C VAL A 290 16.84 3.58 -8.82
N ASP A 291 17.43 4.77 -8.82
CA ASP A 291 17.58 5.59 -7.59
C ASP A 291 16.21 5.98 -7.03
N GLU A 292 15.26 6.41 -7.87
CA GLU A 292 13.89 6.73 -7.43
C GLU A 292 13.14 5.49 -6.97
N ALA A 293 13.32 4.34 -7.61
CA ALA A 293 12.74 3.07 -7.15
C ALA A 293 13.28 2.68 -5.76
N LEU A 294 14.59 2.81 -5.54
CA LEU A 294 15.23 2.57 -4.25
C LEU A 294 14.70 3.53 -3.19
N ARG A 295 14.56 4.82 -3.51
CA ARG A 295 13.99 5.83 -2.62
C ARG A 295 12.55 5.48 -2.20
N LEU A 296 11.69 5.07 -3.14
CA LEU A 296 10.32 4.68 -2.84
C LEU A 296 10.25 3.46 -1.92
N VAL A 297 11.11 2.47 -2.13
CA VAL A 297 11.21 1.30 -1.23
C VAL A 297 11.69 1.73 0.16
N GLU A 298 12.63 2.65 0.26
CA GLU A 298 13.09 3.20 1.55
C GLU A 298 12.00 3.99 2.28
N VAL A 299 11.27 4.84 1.56
CA VAL A 299 10.13 5.58 2.12
C VAL A 299 9.05 4.60 2.62
N SER A 300 8.78 3.54 1.87
CA SER A 300 7.86 2.48 2.27
C SER A 300 8.33 1.81 3.58
N GLN A 301 9.60 1.43 3.68
CA GLN A 301 10.18 0.82 4.87
C GLN A 301 10.24 1.79 6.06
N SER A 302 10.67 3.03 5.84
CA SER A 302 10.75 4.05 6.89
C SER A 302 9.38 4.46 7.43
N SER A 303 8.32 4.38 6.62
CA SER A 303 6.96 4.63 7.09
C SER A 303 6.53 3.64 8.19
N ILE A 304 7.03 2.41 8.11
CA ILE A 304 6.72 1.33 9.07
C ILE A 304 7.60 1.44 10.32
N ASN A 305 8.87 1.88 10.16
CA ASN A 305 9.88 1.91 11.24
C ASN A 305 9.95 3.27 11.98
N LYS A 306 8.89 4.07 12.01
CA LYS A 306 8.87 5.41 12.63
C LYS A 306 9.31 5.49 14.11
N LYS A 307 9.65 4.39 14.77
CA LYS A 307 10.19 4.39 16.15
C LYS A 307 11.52 5.16 16.30
N GLU A 308 12.38 5.15 15.30
CA GLU A 308 13.76 5.64 15.46
C GLU A 308 13.88 7.18 15.48
N ASN A 309 12.94 7.90 14.88
CA ASN A 309 13.06 9.36 14.76
C ASN A 309 12.54 10.15 15.97
N LYS A 310 11.72 9.55 16.86
CA LYS A 310 11.28 10.24 18.09
C LYS A 310 12.26 10.13 19.24
N GLU A 311 13.06 9.08 19.33
CA GLU A 311 14.10 8.95 20.34
C GLU A 311 15.33 9.82 20.02
N GLY A 312 15.63 10.06 18.75
CA GLY A 312 16.69 10.98 18.32
C GLY A 312 16.43 12.44 18.65
N LEU A 313 15.18 12.88 18.59
CA LEU A 313 14.79 14.27 18.96
C LEU A 313 14.64 14.46 20.47
N ALA A 314 14.21 13.43 21.20
CA ALA A 314 14.10 13.51 22.67
C ALA A 314 15.48 13.55 23.37
N ASN A 315 16.54 13.03 22.74
CA ASN A 315 17.90 13.10 23.29
C ASN A 315 18.61 14.43 22.98
N PHE A 316 18.09 15.26 22.07
CA PHE A 316 18.65 16.60 21.81
C PHE A 316 18.10 17.70 22.73
N ASP A 317 16.94 17.52 23.31
CA ASP A 317 16.36 18.46 24.29
C ASP A 317 16.83 18.22 25.73
N GLY A 318 17.67 17.19 25.97
CA GLY A 318 18.16 16.80 27.31
C GLY A 318 19.47 17.45 27.78
N VAL A 319 20.13 18.30 26.98
CA VAL A 319 21.45 18.91 27.32
C VAL A 319 21.35 20.38 27.71
N GLY A 320 20.22 20.86 28.15
CA GLY A 320 20.10 22.26 28.54
C GLY A 320 19.24 22.54 29.74
N LYS A 321 19.37 21.82 30.87
CA LYS A 321 18.86 22.27 32.19
C LYS A 321 19.47 21.45 33.33
N LYS A 322 20.70 21.77 33.66
CA LYS A 322 21.27 21.54 35.01
C LYS A 322 21.95 22.83 35.43
N THR A 323 21.20 23.71 36.00
CA THR A 323 21.60 24.69 37.03
C THR A 323 20.33 25.46 37.40
N ASP A 324 19.85 25.22 38.59
CA ASP A 324 19.23 26.11 39.55
C ASP A 324 18.20 25.36 40.41
N LYS A 325 18.73 24.67 41.40
CA LYS A 325 17.99 24.24 42.58
C LYS A 325 18.64 24.85 43.78
N ALA A 326 18.20 26.03 44.18
CA ALA A 326 18.29 26.51 45.54
C ALA A 326 17.39 27.75 45.75
N ARG A 327 16.58 27.69 46.82
CA ARG A 327 15.76 28.73 47.44
C ARG A 327 14.37 28.98 46.84
N SER A 328 13.31 28.52 47.47
CA SER A 328 12.67 29.18 48.61
C SER A 328 11.49 28.34 49.10
N ASP A 329 11.60 27.94 50.36
CA ASP A 329 10.47 27.53 51.19
C ASP A 329 9.60 28.76 51.55
N LYS A 330 8.31 28.43 51.81
CA LYS A 330 7.34 29.20 52.61
C LYS A 330 6.26 29.99 51.87
N ALA A 331 5.09 29.52 52.17
CA ALA A 331 3.76 30.12 52.32
C ALA A 331 2.75 29.40 51.36
N GLY A 332 1.87 28.53 51.77
CA GLY A 332 0.89 28.62 52.82
C GLY A 332 -0.28 29.48 52.34
N VAL A 333 -1.37 28.88 51.80
CA VAL A 333 -2.76 29.22 52.09
C VAL A 333 -3.69 28.29 51.32
N SER A 334 -4.45 27.51 52.06
CA SER A 334 -5.68 26.83 51.72
C SER A 334 -6.75 27.82 51.23
N VAL A 335 -7.61 27.42 50.35
CA VAL A 335 -9.05 27.75 50.25
C VAL A 335 -9.58 27.08 48.97
N TRP A 336 -10.42 26.14 49.11
CA TRP A 336 -11.82 26.01 48.75
C TRP A 336 -12.28 24.58 48.95
N GLY A 337 -12.83 24.36 50.16
CA GLY A 337 -13.83 23.33 50.35
C GLY A 337 -15.19 23.97 50.13
N LEU A 338 -16.04 23.26 49.38
CA LEU A 338 -17.50 23.41 49.55
C LEU A 338 -18.17 22.06 49.34
N SER A 339 -18.79 21.65 50.40
CA SER A 339 -19.57 20.50 50.68
C SER A 339 -20.87 20.44 49.89
N ALA A 340 -21.28 19.19 49.68
CA ALA A 340 -22.63 18.79 49.30
C ALA A 340 -23.67 19.22 50.34
N LYS A 341 -24.87 19.56 49.88
CA LYS A 341 -26.17 19.20 50.49
C LYS A 341 -27.34 19.65 49.61
N GLU A 342 -28.13 18.63 49.19
CA GLU A 342 -29.59 18.44 49.38
C GLU A 342 -30.56 19.56 48.90
N THR A 343 -31.47 19.20 48.09
CA THR A 343 -32.90 18.90 48.22
C THR A 343 -33.71 19.42 47.02
N LYS A 344 -34.43 18.70 46.42
CA LYS A 344 -35.76 18.15 46.24
C LYS A 344 -35.97 17.67 44.81
#